data_d47546fdbc9f5c90f514e19d6717b1e4
#
_entry.id   d47546fdbc9f5c90f514e19d6717b1e4
#
_cell.length_a   1.000
_cell.length_b   1.000
_cell.length_c   1.000
_cell.angle_alpha   90.00
_cell.angle_beta   90.00
_cell.angle_gamma   90.00
#
_symmetry.space_group_name_H-M   'P 1'
#
loop_
_entity.id
_entity.type
_entity.pdbx_description
1 polymer ?
#
loop_
_entity_poly.entity_id
_entity_poly.type
_entity_poly.pdbx_seq_one_letter_code
_entity_poly.pdbx_strand_id
1 'polypeptide(L)'
;MKNLLIIGGVAAGATAAARARRLNGDIDITILEAGADVSFANCGLPYYLGGDIEYRSSLILASEETFRDQYRVDVHTNTQALRIDREAKSVRARNTTTGEERDFPYDALILAQGGKPVVPPVPGAEGDHVFQLWTLDDMDRIDAWVKNEEPQSAVVVGGGFIGLEMVEALAKRGLDVSLVEMLPQVMPNLEGEFAGFLQKELLDYGVDLHLGTSLEAIDDRAVTLSDGSRLDADVVLLSVGVRPTLQLAKDAGLEVGEAGGLTVDASLQTSDPAIYAAGDMVEVEHTVAGRRVRIPLAGPANRQGRLAAENALGGSRTYRGAMGTSVVKLFGAVAGSTGMSLTGAREAGLDADAVVVHKTSHTAYYPGADKVSLMVIFERESGRVLG
;
A
#
# COMPACT_ATOMS: atom_id res chain seq x y z
N MET A 1 -10.37 -23.13 20.90
CA MET A 1 -9.45 -22.00 20.73
C MET A 1 -9.79 -20.94 21.75
N LYS A 2 -8.79 -20.44 22.49
CA LYS A 2 -8.97 -19.36 23.47
C LYS A 2 -8.27 -18.07 23.00
N ASN A 3 -7.07 -18.19 22.42
CA ASN A 3 -6.21 -17.06 22.12
C ASN A 3 -6.02 -16.89 20.61
N LEU A 4 -6.46 -15.77 20.05
CA LEU A 4 -6.14 -15.31 18.70
C LEU A 4 -5.15 -14.15 18.81
N LEU A 5 -3.94 -14.34 18.27
CA LEU A 5 -2.93 -13.31 18.20
C LEU A 5 -2.83 -12.76 16.76
N ILE A 6 -2.72 -11.44 16.62
CA ILE A 6 -2.63 -10.74 15.33
C ILE A 6 -1.40 -9.85 15.37
N ILE A 7 -0.50 -9.95 14.39
CA ILE A 7 0.66 -9.09 14.24
C ILE A 7 0.41 -8.12 13.09
N GLY A 8 0.35 -6.83 13.41
CA GLY A 8 -0.05 -5.72 12.54
C GLY A 8 -1.50 -5.32 12.73
N GLY A 9 -1.75 -4.07 13.03
CA GLY A 9 -3.04 -3.53 13.48
C GLY A 9 -3.72 -2.59 12.48
N VAL A 10 -3.29 -2.55 11.20
CA VAL A 10 -3.89 -1.62 10.22
C VAL A 10 -4.98 -2.34 9.41
N ALA A 11 -4.96 -2.33 8.08
CA ALA A 11 -6.09 -2.78 7.25
C ALA A 11 -6.51 -4.24 7.52
N ALA A 12 -5.62 -5.20 7.29
CA ALA A 12 -5.95 -6.62 7.42
C ALA A 12 -6.13 -7.04 8.88
N GLY A 13 -5.21 -6.63 9.77
CA GLY A 13 -5.24 -7.05 11.18
C GLY A 13 -6.39 -6.44 11.98
N ALA A 14 -6.63 -5.14 11.85
CA ALA A 14 -7.77 -4.46 12.47
C ALA A 14 -9.10 -5.10 12.03
N THR A 15 -9.23 -5.36 10.73
CA THR A 15 -10.43 -6.02 10.18
C THR A 15 -10.55 -7.46 10.66
N ALA A 16 -9.45 -8.19 10.79
CA ALA A 16 -9.44 -9.56 11.33
C ALA A 16 -9.90 -9.58 12.78
N ALA A 17 -9.39 -8.69 13.65
CA ALA A 17 -9.78 -8.59 15.04
C ALA A 17 -11.28 -8.30 15.20
N ALA A 18 -11.77 -7.27 14.49
CA ALA A 18 -13.20 -6.92 14.51
C ALA A 18 -14.09 -8.07 13.98
N ARG A 19 -13.64 -8.80 12.95
CA ARG A 19 -14.37 -9.97 12.44
C ARG A 19 -14.38 -11.11 13.42
N ALA A 20 -13.24 -11.44 14.00
CA ALA A 20 -13.11 -12.51 14.98
C ALA A 20 -14.05 -12.29 16.17
N ARG A 21 -14.10 -11.09 16.72
CA ARG A 21 -14.99 -10.74 17.84
C ARG A 21 -16.46 -10.88 17.49
N ARG A 22 -16.87 -10.50 16.28
CA ARG A 22 -18.26 -10.68 15.83
C ARG A 22 -18.67 -12.15 15.67
N LEU A 23 -17.71 -13.03 15.43
CA LEU A 23 -17.94 -14.47 15.27
C LEU A 23 -17.93 -15.20 16.61
N ASN A 24 -17.08 -14.79 17.53
CA ASN A 24 -16.94 -15.42 18.83
C ASN A 24 -16.69 -14.36 19.92
N GLY A 25 -17.65 -14.24 20.83
CA GLY A 25 -17.59 -13.30 21.96
C GLY A 25 -16.63 -13.70 23.07
N ASP A 26 -16.22 -14.97 23.14
CA ASP A 26 -15.56 -15.55 24.33
C ASP A 26 -14.06 -15.79 24.17
N ILE A 27 -13.49 -15.52 22.98
CA ILE A 27 -12.05 -15.66 22.75
C ILE A 27 -11.29 -14.42 23.21
N ASP A 28 -10.06 -14.62 23.60
CA ASP A 28 -9.10 -13.52 23.80
C ASP A 28 -8.47 -13.17 22.46
N ILE A 29 -8.52 -11.88 22.12
CA ILE A 29 -7.96 -11.35 20.87
C ILE A 29 -6.92 -10.29 21.25
N THR A 30 -5.69 -10.49 20.77
CA THR A 30 -4.58 -9.55 20.99
C THR A 30 -4.04 -9.07 19.66
N ILE A 31 -3.82 -7.75 19.52
CA ILE A 31 -3.09 -7.15 18.40
C ILE A 31 -1.75 -6.65 18.91
N LEU A 32 -0.67 -7.00 18.20
CA LEU A 32 0.65 -6.40 18.35
C LEU A 32 0.88 -5.46 17.16
N GLU A 33 1.03 -4.17 17.43
CA GLU A 33 1.33 -3.16 16.42
C GLU A 33 2.67 -2.48 16.75
N ALA A 34 3.58 -2.48 15.77
CA ALA A 34 4.93 -1.92 15.96
C ALA A 34 4.93 -0.39 16.00
N GLY A 35 3.97 0.24 15.34
CA GLY A 35 3.76 1.69 15.33
C GLY A 35 2.96 2.19 16.54
N ALA A 36 2.84 3.50 16.64
CA ALA A 36 2.08 4.18 17.68
C ALA A 36 0.56 4.15 17.43
N ASP A 37 0.14 4.02 16.18
CA ASP A 37 -1.26 4.11 15.78
C ASP A 37 -1.76 2.77 15.21
N VAL A 38 -2.98 2.41 15.52
CA VAL A 38 -3.70 1.25 15.02
C VAL A 38 -4.88 1.71 14.16
N SER A 39 -5.24 0.92 13.14
CA SER A 39 -6.45 1.14 12.32
C SER A 39 -6.59 2.54 11.74
N PHE A 40 -5.59 2.98 11.00
CA PHE A 40 -5.63 4.27 10.32
C PHE A 40 -5.74 4.13 8.79
N ALA A 41 -6.16 5.23 8.14
CA ALA A 41 -6.38 5.33 6.70
C ALA A 41 -5.10 5.73 5.97
N ASN A 42 -4.24 4.77 5.58
CA ASN A 42 -3.01 5.04 4.83
C ASN A 42 -3.26 5.87 3.56
N CYS A 43 -4.33 5.55 2.82
CA CYS A 43 -4.67 6.28 1.59
C CYS A 43 -5.11 7.74 1.86
N GLY A 44 -5.34 8.12 3.10
CA GLY A 44 -5.71 9.49 3.49
C GLY A 44 -4.50 10.40 3.75
N LEU A 45 -3.30 9.83 3.92
CA LEU A 45 -2.10 10.58 4.31
C LEU A 45 -1.75 11.71 3.33
N PRO A 46 -1.69 11.46 1.99
CA PRO A 46 -1.43 12.53 1.03
C PRO A 46 -2.51 13.62 1.04
N TYR A 47 -3.77 13.22 1.21
CA TYR A 47 -4.89 14.18 1.23
C TYR A 47 -4.92 15.07 2.48
N TYR A 48 -4.43 14.56 3.62
CA TYR A 48 -4.18 15.41 4.79
C TYR A 48 -3.04 16.40 4.53
N LEU A 49 -1.92 15.93 3.98
CA LEU A 49 -0.79 16.78 3.62
C LEU A 49 -1.17 17.85 2.60
N GLY A 50 -2.02 17.54 1.64
CA GLY A 50 -2.55 18.48 0.64
C GLY A 50 -3.69 19.38 1.14
N GLY A 51 -4.17 19.18 2.39
CA GLY A 51 -5.23 19.99 3.00
C GLY A 51 -6.66 19.60 2.60
N ASP A 52 -6.86 18.50 1.86
CA ASP A 52 -8.22 17.98 1.54
C ASP A 52 -8.88 17.35 2.77
N ILE A 53 -8.08 16.77 3.67
CA ILE A 53 -8.52 16.28 4.99
C ILE A 53 -8.03 17.25 6.04
N GLU A 54 -8.95 17.89 6.76
CA GLU A 54 -8.63 18.96 7.69
C GLU A 54 -8.03 18.46 9.01
N TYR A 55 -8.54 17.35 9.53
CA TYR A 55 -8.18 16.87 10.86
C TYR A 55 -7.43 15.54 10.80
N ARG A 56 -6.24 15.48 11.43
CA ARG A 56 -5.45 14.24 11.60
C ARG A 56 -6.29 13.10 12.20
N SER A 57 -7.16 13.44 13.16
CA SER A 57 -8.05 12.47 13.80
C SER A 57 -9.02 11.79 12.86
N SER A 58 -9.34 12.39 11.70
CA SER A 58 -10.19 11.78 10.67
C SER A 58 -9.51 10.58 9.99
N LEU A 59 -8.18 10.48 10.09
CA LEU A 59 -7.42 9.35 9.57
C LEU A 59 -7.43 8.14 10.50
N ILE A 60 -7.76 8.30 11.78
CA ILE A 60 -7.83 7.20 12.75
C ILE A 60 -9.23 6.60 12.68
N LEU A 61 -9.33 5.39 12.11
CA LEU A 61 -10.62 4.70 11.92
C LEU A 61 -11.11 4.04 13.19
N ALA A 62 -10.20 3.55 14.03
CA ALA A 62 -10.48 3.01 15.35
C ALA A 62 -9.24 3.15 16.25
N SER A 63 -9.39 3.73 17.42
CA SER A 63 -8.33 3.85 18.42
C SER A 63 -8.17 2.56 19.24
N GLU A 64 -7.09 2.45 20.01
CA GLU A 64 -6.94 1.38 21.02
C GLU A 64 -8.15 1.32 21.97
N GLU A 65 -8.65 2.47 22.41
CA GLU A 65 -9.84 2.55 23.25
C GLU A 65 -11.07 1.99 22.56
N THR A 66 -11.27 2.29 21.27
CA THR A 66 -12.35 1.71 20.46
C THR A 66 -12.23 0.18 20.40
N PHE A 67 -11.03 -0.35 20.19
CA PHE A 67 -10.79 -1.79 20.18
C PHE A 67 -11.07 -2.43 21.53
N ARG A 68 -10.57 -1.82 22.62
CA ARG A 68 -10.81 -2.32 23.98
C ARG A 68 -12.29 -2.29 24.36
N ASP A 69 -12.95 -1.15 24.20
CA ASP A 69 -14.27 -0.91 24.77
C ASP A 69 -15.40 -1.49 23.92
N GLN A 70 -15.29 -1.40 22.58
CA GLN A 70 -16.32 -1.90 21.67
C GLN A 70 -16.10 -3.34 21.23
N TYR A 71 -14.83 -3.74 21.04
CA TYR A 71 -14.48 -5.06 20.51
C TYR A 71 -13.85 -5.99 21.55
N ARG A 72 -13.54 -5.51 22.75
CA ARG A 72 -12.81 -6.30 23.79
C ARG A 72 -11.56 -6.96 23.22
N VAL A 73 -10.79 -6.19 22.45
CA VAL A 73 -9.52 -6.58 21.86
C VAL A 73 -8.40 -5.90 22.63
N ASP A 74 -7.42 -6.66 23.07
CA ASP A 74 -6.21 -6.16 23.73
C ASP A 74 -5.22 -5.69 22.65
N VAL A 75 -4.98 -4.38 22.59
CA VAL A 75 -4.07 -3.78 21.60
C VAL A 75 -2.82 -3.32 22.29
N HIS A 76 -1.68 -3.73 21.76
CA HIS A 76 -0.36 -3.31 22.17
C HIS A 76 0.32 -2.57 21.03
N THR A 77 0.23 -1.24 21.04
CA THR A 77 1.01 -0.37 20.15
C THR A 77 2.45 -0.27 20.61
N ASN A 78 3.32 0.29 19.78
CA ASN A 78 4.76 0.34 20.03
C ASN A 78 5.34 -1.03 20.43
N THR A 79 4.76 -2.11 19.91
CA THR A 79 5.11 -3.49 20.30
C THR A 79 5.50 -4.30 19.08
N GLN A 80 6.79 -4.44 18.87
CA GLN A 80 7.38 -5.14 17.73
C GLN A 80 7.51 -6.64 18.02
N ALA A 81 6.90 -7.48 17.18
CA ALA A 81 7.12 -8.92 17.19
C ALA A 81 8.54 -9.24 16.70
N LEU A 82 9.31 -9.98 17.50
CA LEU A 82 10.71 -10.29 17.25
C LEU A 82 10.92 -11.71 16.74
N ARG A 83 10.18 -12.68 17.29
CA ARG A 83 10.32 -14.10 16.98
C ARG A 83 9.01 -14.84 17.17
N ILE A 84 8.71 -15.77 16.28
CA ILE A 84 7.63 -16.76 16.41
C ILE A 84 8.25 -18.09 16.82
N ASP A 85 7.79 -18.65 17.92
CA ASP A 85 8.08 -20.02 18.34
C ASP A 85 6.88 -20.89 18.00
N ARG A 86 6.99 -21.66 16.91
CA ARG A 86 5.90 -22.49 16.37
C ARG A 86 5.62 -23.71 17.24
N GLU A 87 6.62 -24.25 17.93
CA GLU A 87 6.46 -25.41 18.82
C GLU A 87 5.77 -25.00 20.12
N ALA A 88 6.23 -23.92 20.75
CA ALA A 88 5.63 -23.35 21.95
C ALA A 88 4.32 -22.58 21.65
N LYS A 89 4.01 -22.31 20.38
CA LYS A 89 2.89 -21.45 19.95
C LYS A 89 2.90 -20.10 20.68
N SER A 90 4.02 -19.39 20.62
CA SER A 90 4.19 -18.09 21.23
C SER A 90 4.95 -17.13 20.33
N VAL A 91 4.72 -15.83 20.52
CA VAL A 91 5.46 -14.75 19.87
C VAL A 91 6.18 -13.94 20.92
N ARG A 92 7.51 -13.85 20.81
CA ARG A 92 8.31 -12.91 21.57
C ARG A 92 8.16 -11.53 20.93
N ALA A 93 7.75 -10.53 21.72
CA ALA A 93 7.66 -9.16 21.28
C ALA A 93 8.32 -8.20 22.28
N ARG A 94 8.74 -7.05 21.76
CA ARG A 94 9.39 -5.97 22.54
C ARG A 94 8.57 -4.70 22.41
N ASN A 95 8.28 -4.06 23.53
CA ASN A 95 7.82 -2.69 23.54
C ASN A 95 8.97 -1.77 23.13
N THR A 96 8.83 -1.02 22.06
CA THR A 96 9.90 -0.19 21.48
C THR A 96 10.18 1.07 22.30
N THR A 97 9.24 1.49 23.17
CA THR A 97 9.38 2.65 24.04
C THR A 97 10.08 2.28 25.34
N THR A 98 9.70 1.15 25.97
CA THR A 98 10.23 0.75 27.27
C THR A 98 11.38 -0.26 27.18
N GLY A 99 11.53 -0.94 26.04
CA GLY A 99 12.46 -2.03 25.83
C GLY A 99 12.02 -3.36 26.47
N GLU A 100 10.87 -3.41 27.14
CA GLU A 100 10.38 -4.61 27.80
C GLU A 100 10.01 -5.69 26.77
N GLU A 101 10.49 -6.92 27.03
CA GLU A 101 10.16 -8.09 26.21
C GLU A 101 9.22 -9.04 26.96
N ARG A 102 8.22 -9.55 26.24
CA ARG A 102 7.36 -10.62 26.78
C ARG A 102 6.90 -11.57 25.67
N ASP A 103 6.44 -12.75 26.11
CA ASP A 103 5.86 -13.77 25.23
C ASP A 103 4.34 -13.66 25.20
N PHE A 104 3.77 -13.78 24.00
CA PHE A 104 2.36 -13.79 23.74
C PHE A 104 1.96 -15.16 23.20
N PRO A 105 1.19 -15.96 23.97
CA PRO A 105 0.74 -17.27 23.49
C PRO A 105 -0.38 -17.14 22.48
N TYR A 106 -0.49 -18.12 21.58
CA TYR A 106 -1.59 -18.20 20.61
C TYR A 106 -2.06 -19.62 20.38
N ASP A 107 -3.36 -19.81 20.13
CA ASP A 107 -3.91 -21.01 19.52
C ASP A 107 -3.93 -20.88 17.99
N ALA A 108 -4.22 -19.66 17.49
CA ALA A 108 -4.07 -19.25 16.11
C ALA A 108 -3.38 -17.88 16.01
N LEU A 109 -2.55 -17.71 14.97
CA LEU A 109 -1.80 -16.50 14.68
C LEU A 109 -2.19 -15.95 13.31
N ILE A 110 -2.41 -14.63 13.21
CA ILE A 110 -2.59 -13.94 11.92
C ILE A 110 -1.44 -12.97 11.72
N LEU A 111 -0.69 -13.17 10.62
CA LEU A 111 0.35 -12.25 10.17
C LEU A 111 -0.27 -11.21 9.23
N ALA A 112 -0.24 -9.95 9.62
CA ALA A 112 -0.82 -8.82 8.90
C ALA A 112 0.12 -7.60 8.86
N GLN A 113 1.44 -7.86 8.78
CA GLN A 113 2.50 -6.86 8.90
C GLN A 113 2.67 -5.97 7.66
N GLY A 114 1.92 -6.25 6.59
CA GLY A 114 1.91 -5.46 5.36
C GLY A 114 3.28 -5.37 4.70
N GLY A 115 3.66 -4.18 4.32
CA GLY A 115 4.92 -3.86 3.67
C GLY A 115 5.60 -2.66 4.29
N LYS A 116 6.72 -2.27 3.69
CA LYS A 116 7.44 -1.04 3.99
C LYS A 116 7.99 -0.40 2.72
N PRO A 117 8.15 0.92 2.68
CA PRO A 117 8.76 1.62 1.57
C PRO A 117 10.16 1.11 1.28
N VAL A 118 10.54 1.20 0.02
CA VAL A 118 11.92 0.95 -0.43
C VAL A 118 12.69 2.25 -0.36
N VAL A 119 13.85 2.21 0.29
CA VAL A 119 14.86 3.27 0.23
C VAL A 119 15.91 2.85 -0.80
N PRO A 120 16.13 3.63 -1.87
CA PRO A 120 17.19 3.32 -2.82
C PRO A 120 18.56 3.50 -2.14
N PRO A 121 19.55 2.68 -2.48
CA PRO A 121 20.88 2.76 -1.88
C PRO A 121 21.73 3.86 -2.55
N VAL A 122 21.26 5.10 -2.49
CA VAL A 122 21.94 6.26 -3.03
C VAL A 122 22.53 7.12 -1.90
N PRO A 123 23.66 7.82 -2.15
CA PRO A 123 24.20 8.76 -1.18
C PRO A 123 23.16 9.82 -0.79
N GLY A 124 23.09 10.14 0.49
CA GLY A 124 22.18 11.17 1.02
C GLY A 124 20.75 10.74 1.27
N ALA A 125 20.37 9.47 1.00
CA ALA A 125 19.02 8.95 1.23
C ALA A 125 18.54 8.96 2.71
N GLU A 126 19.46 9.19 3.65
CA GLU A 126 19.19 9.30 5.10
C GLU A 126 19.19 10.76 5.59
N GLY A 127 19.19 11.75 4.69
CA GLY A 127 19.13 13.17 5.04
C GLY A 127 17.85 13.57 5.77
N ASP A 128 17.93 14.60 6.63
CA ASP A 128 16.79 15.05 7.45
C ASP A 128 15.60 15.56 6.61
N HIS A 129 15.87 16.07 5.39
CA HIS A 129 14.88 16.53 4.42
C HIS A 129 14.39 15.42 3.47
N VAL A 130 14.80 14.16 3.70
CA VAL A 130 14.41 13.01 2.89
C VAL A 130 13.33 12.21 3.61
N PHE A 131 12.21 12.00 2.94
CA PHE A 131 11.02 11.39 3.52
C PHE A 131 10.52 10.21 2.69
N GLN A 132 9.76 9.37 3.38
CA GLN A 132 8.87 8.38 2.82
C GLN A 132 7.48 8.63 3.41
N LEU A 133 6.43 8.14 2.79
CA LEU A 133 5.08 8.25 3.32
C LEU A 133 4.44 6.88 3.43
N TRP A 134 4.27 6.39 4.66
CA TRP A 134 3.71 5.08 4.94
C TRP A 134 2.85 5.04 6.20
N THR A 135 3.24 5.77 7.23
CA THR A 135 2.61 5.83 8.55
C THR A 135 2.12 7.24 8.87
N LEU A 136 1.30 7.36 9.92
CA LEU A 136 0.93 8.66 10.47
C LEU A 136 2.16 9.45 10.97
N ASP A 137 3.15 8.76 11.52
CA ASP A 137 4.41 9.36 11.96
C ASP A 137 5.18 9.99 10.79
N ASP A 138 5.24 9.29 9.64
CA ASP A 138 5.87 9.86 8.43
C ASP A 138 5.12 11.10 7.96
N MET A 139 3.80 11.05 7.95
CA MET A 139 2.96 12.18 7.60
C MET A 139 3.17 13.37 8.54
N ASP A 140 3.19 13.12 9.85
CA ASP A 140 3.42 14.17 10.86
C ASP A 140 4.81 14.81 10.71
N ARG A 141 5.85 14.02 10.39
CA ARG A 141 7.20 14.51 10.11
C ARG A 141 7.25 15.39 8.86
N ILE A 142 6.61 14.99 7.77
CA ILE A 142 6.53 15.79 6.53
C ILE A 142 5.77 17.08 6.80
N ASP A 143 4.62 17.02 7.47
CA ASP A 143 3.81 18.21 7.79
C ASP A 143 4.56 19.20 8.68
N ALA A 144 5.28 18.69 9.69
CA ALA A 144 6.12 19.51 10.57
C ALA A 144 7.26 20.16 9.80
N TRP A 145 7.94 19.42 8.90
CA TRP A 145 9.00 19.97 8.06
C TRP A 145 8.50 21.10 7.17
N VAL A 146 7.40 20.87 6.43
CA VAL A 146 6.82 21.89 5.55
C VAL A 146 6.39 23.14 6.32
N LYS A 147 5.90 22.99 7.55
CA LYS A 147 5.48 24.14 8.39
C LYS A 147 6.64 24.91 9.02
N ASN A 148 7.71 24.24 9.40
CA ASN A 148 8.79 24.85 10.19
C ASN A 148 9.93 25.37 9.32
N GLU A 149 10.26 24.65 8.22
CA GLU A 149 11.39 24.99 7.35
C GLU A 149 10.96 25.84 6.14
N GLU A 150 9.65 25.99 5.90
CA GLU A 150 9.06 26.76 4.80
C GLU A 150 9.74 26.47 3.44
N PRO A 151 9.87 25.18 3.04
CA PRO A 151 10.55 24.77 1.81
C PRO A 151 9.89 25.39 0.59
N GLN A 152 10.69 25.65 -0.45
CA GLN A 152 10.20 26.20 -1.72
C GLN A 152 10.15 25.13 -2.81
N SER A 153 11.01 24.12 -2.74
CA SER A 153 11.15 23.09 -3.75
C SER A 153 10.98 21.68 -3.18
N ALA A 154 10.41 20.80 -4.00
CA ALA A 154 10.29 19.39 -3.66
C ALA A 154 10.61 18.49 -4.85
N VAL A 155 11.34 17.42 -4.61
CA VAL A 155 11.54 16.35 -5.59
C VAL A 155 10.86 15.08 -5.11
N VAL A 156 9.91 14.60 -5.90
CA VAL A 156 9.24 13.31 -5.68
C VAL A 156 9.89 12.28 -6.59
N VAL A 157 10.42 11.20 -6.01
CA VAL A 157 11.08 10.11 -6.74
C VAL A 157 10.16 8.91 -6.78
N GLY A 158 9.68 8.56 -7.99
CA GLY A 158 8.74 7.49 -8.28
C GLY A 158 7.35 7.99 -8.69
N GLY A 159 6.95 7.69 -9.93
CA GLY A 159 5.69 8.10 -10.55
C GLY A 159 4.54 7.10 -10.37
N GLY A 160 4.53 6.34 -9.25
CA GLY A 160 3.43 5.46 -8.86
C GLY A 160 2.32 6.20 -8.11
N PHE A 161 1.37 5.45 -7.53
CA PHE A 161 0.20 6.01 -6.81
C PHE A 161 0.60 7.04 -5.75
N ILE A 162 1.45 6.65 -4.79
CA ILE A 162 1.88 7.51 -3.68
C ILE A 162 2.61 8.75 -4.21
N GLY A 163 3.51 8.56 -5.20
CA GLY A 163 4.25 9.68 -5.77
C GLY A 163 3.34 10.71 -6.43
N LEU A 164 2.38 10.29 -7.25
CA LEU A 164 1.44 11.20 -7.90
C LEU A 164 0.54 11.94 -6.90
N GLU A 165 0.00 11.25 -5.89
CA GLU A 165 -0.80 11.88 -4.83
C GLU A 165 0.03 12.88 -4.02
N MET A 166 1.31 12.59 -3.77
CA MET A 166 2.21 13.52 -3.07
C MET A 166 2.66 14.70 -3.92
N VAL A 167 2.82 14.53 -5.23
CA VAL A 167 3.04 15.66 -6.16
C VAL A 167 1.88 16.67 -6.03
N GLU A 168 0.62 16.19 -6.09
CA GLU A 168 -0.55 17.06 -5.90
C GLU A 168 -0.55 17.69 -4.50
N ALA A 169 -0.26 16.91 -3.46
CA ALA A 169 -0.26 17.40 -2.08
C ALA A 169 0.77 18.51 -1.84
N LEU A 170 2.01 18.33 -2.32
CA LEU A 170 3.08 19.31 -2.16
C LEU A 170 2.85 20.56 -3.01
N ALA A 171 2.36 20.41 -4.25
CA ALA A 171 1.97 21.54 -5.10
C ALA A 171 0.85 22.37 -4.47
N LYS A 172 -0.16 21.75 -3.84
CA LYS A 172 -1.21 22.46 -3.07
C LYS A 172 -0.66 23.22 -1.86
N ARG A 173 0.49 22.80 -1.32
CA ARG A 173 1.19 23.51 -0.25
C ARG A 173 2.04 24.67 -0.77
N GLY A 174 2.08 24.87 -2.11
CA GLY A 174 2.77 25.97 -2.76
C GLY A 174 4.25 25.72 -3.08
N LEU A 175 4.71 24.44 -3.05
CA LEU A 175 6.07 24.10 -3.44
C LEU A 175 6.17 23.96 -4.97
N ASP A 176 7.33 24.33 -5.51
CA ASP A 176 7.73 23.96 -6.86
C ASP A 176 8.11 22.47 -6.88
N VAL A 177 7.36 21.65 -7.61
CA VAL A 177 7.49 20.19 -7.54
C VAL A 177 8.10 19.63 -8.83
N SER A 178 9.17 18.85 -8.67
CA SER A 178 9.72 17.98 -9.71
C SER A 178 9.36 16.52 -9.44
N LEU A 179 8.96 15.79 -10.48
CA LEU A 179 8.72 14.33 -10.42
C LEU A 179 9.77 13.60 -11.24
N VAL A 180 10.49 12.69 -10.60
CA VAL A 180 11.52 11.84 -11.21
C VAL A 180 11.02 10.40 -11.29
N GLU A 181 10.97 9.81 -12.49
CA GLU A 181 10.57 8.44 -12.73
C GLU A 181 11.57 7.73 -13.65
N MET A 182 12.09 6.58 -13.21
CA MET A 182 13.08 5.81 -13.97
C MET A 182 12.50 5.14 -15.23
N LEU A 183 11.20 4.91 -15.25
CA LEU A 183 10.49 4.38 -16.40
C LEU A 183 10.12 5.48 -17.38
N PRO A 184 9.85 5.14 -18.65
CA PRO A 184 9.48 6.15 -19.67
C PRO A 184 8.10 6.77 -19.47
N GLN A 185 7.36 6.35 -18.43
CA GLN A 185 6.03 6.84 -18.11
C GLN A 185 5.73 6.74 -16.61
N VAL A 186 4.79 7.56 -16.13
CA VAL A 186 4.17 7.40 -14.81
C VAL A 186 3.16 6.25 -14.83
N MET A 187 2.78 5.72 -13.67
CA MET A 187 1.78 4.65 -13.52
C MET A 187 2.03 3.47 -14.48
N PRO A 188 3.08 2.67 -14.26
CA PRO A 188 3.47 1.60 -15.18
C PRO A 188 2.44 0.47 -15.34
N ASN A 189 1.39 0.46 -14.52
CA ASN A 189 0.25 -0.44 -14.65
C ASN A 189 -0.80 0.04 -15.67
N LEU A 190 -0.69 1.25 -16.20
CA LEU A 190 -1.51 1.77 -17.29
C LEU A 190 -0.77 1.60 -18.63
N GLU A 191 -1.53 1.55 -19.73
CA GLU A 191 -0.95 1.67 -21.06
C GLU A 191 -0.44 3.11 -21.29
N GLY A 192 0.62 3.26 -22.12
CA GLY A 192 1.29 4.53 -22.32
C GLY A 192 0.36 5.66 -22.79
N GLU A 193 -0.61 5.35 -23.63
CA GLU A 193 -1.63 6.31 -24.11
C GLU A 193 -2.46 6.87 -22.95
N PHE A 194 -2.72 6.05 -21.92
CA PHE A 194 -3.48 6.46 -20.74
C PHE A 194 -2.59 7.16 -19.70
N ALA A 195 -1.36 6.70 -19.53
CA ALA A 195 -0.38 7.40 -18.70
C ALA A 195 -0.11 8.83 -19.23
N GLY A 196 -0.15 9.01 -20.55
CA GLY A 196 0.00 10.32 -21.22
C GLY A 196 -1.02 11.38 -20.77
N PHE A 197 -2.26 10.98 -20.41
CA PHE A 197 -3.22 11.92 -19.83
C PHE A 197 -2.78 12.44 -18.46
N LEU A 198 -2.23 11.57 -17.62
CA LEU A 198 -1.71 11.96 -16.30
C LEU A 198 -0.44 12.81 -16.44
N GLN A 199 0.46 12.48 -17.38
CA GLN A 199 1.66 13.26 -17.65
C GLN A 199 1.30 14.67 -18.15
N LYS A 200 0.28 14.77 -19.02
CA LYS A 200 -0.21 16.08 -19.46
C LYS A 200 -0.78 16.87 -18.27
N GLU A 201 -1.53 16.24 -17.40
CA GLU A 201 -2.09 16.87 -16.20
C GLU A 201 -0.96 17.44 -15.32
N LEU A 202 0.10 16.66 -15.07
CA LEU A 202 1.27 17.11 -14.31
C LEU A 202 1.87 18.38 -14.93
N LEU A 203 2.10 18.37 -16.24
CA LEU A 203 2.65 19.53 -16.97
C LEU A 203 1.73 20.75 -16.94
N ASP A 204 0.42 20.54 -17.10
CA ASP A 204 -0.58 21.62 -17.06
C ASP A 204 -0.63 22.31 -15.67
N TYR A 205 -0.27 21.59 -14.60
CA TYR A 205 -0.15 22.13 -13.24
C TYR A 205 1.27 22.58 -12.86
N GLY A 206 2.18 22.64 -13.84
CA GLY A 206 3.53 23.20 -13.65
C GLY A 206 4.53 22.29 -12.98
N VAL A 207 4.24 20.98 -12.92
CA VAL A 207 5.18 19.97 -12.39
C VAL A 207 6.32 19.76 -13.39
N ASP A 208 7.56 19.84 -12.92
CA ASP A 208 8.75 19.51 -13.72
C ASP A 208 8.92 17.99 -13.78
N LEU A 209 8.72 17.41 -14.99
CA LEU A 209 8.58 15.96 -15.17
C LEU A 209 9.82 15.35 -15.82
N HIS A 210 10.55 14.52 -15.07
CA HIS A 210 11.75 13.80 -15.50
C HIS A 210 11.45 12.30 -15.63
N LEU A 211 11.25 11.83 -16.86
CA LEU A 211 10.98 10.42 -17.18
C LEU A 211 12.23 9.76 -17.77
N GLY A 212 12.37 8.44 -17.60
CA GLY A 212 13.50 7.66 -18.10
C GLY A 212 14.82 7.98 -17.41
N THR A 213 14.77 8.61 -16.24
CA THR A 213 15.95 8.96 -15.45
C THR A 213 15.78 8.57 -14.00
N SER A 214 16.86 8.26 -13.32
CA SER A 214 16.87 7.81 -11.94
C SER A 214 17.63 8.75 -11.01
N LEU A 215 17.30 8.69 -9.73
CA LEU A 215 18.04 9.37 -8.67
C LEU A 215 19.41 8.70 -8.49
N GLU A 216 20.49 9.49 -8.48
CA GLU A 216 21.86 9.04 -8.22
C GLU A 216 22.39 9.48 -6.85
N ALA A 217 22.09 10.71 -6.44
CA ALA A 217 22.54 11.23 -5.15
C ALA A 217 21.60 12.31 -4.63
N ILE A 218 21.60 12.51 -3.33
CA ILE A 218 20.90 13.57 -2.62
C ILE A 218 21.93 14.36 -1.83
N ASP A 219 21.96 15.67 -2.02
CA ASP A 219 22.74 16.64 -1.26
C ASP A 219 21.81 17.40 -0.29
N ASP A 220 22.34 18.33 0.50
CA ASP A 220 21.57 19.09 1.50
C ASP A 220 20.34 19.83 0.93
N ARG A 221 20.41 20.30 -0.34
CA ARG A 221 19.34 21.06 -1.00
C ARG A 221 19.17 20.75 -2.49
N ALA A 222 19.64 19.60 -2.93
CA ALA A 222 19.52 19.21 -4.33
C ALA A 222 19.59 17.70 -4.52
N VAL A 223 19.06 17.22 -5.63
CA VAL A 223 19.26 15.86 -6.11
C VAL A 223 20.02 15.86 -7.44
N THR A 224 20.83 14.84 -7.64
CA THR A 224 21.53 14.57 -8.92
C THR A 224 20.88 13.37 -9.59
N LEU A 225 20.57 13.49 -10.87
CA LEU A 225 19.92 12.45 -11.67
C LEU A 225 20.92 11.74 -12.58
N SER A 226 20.54 10.57 -13.11
CA SER A 226 21.41 9.72 -13.95
C SER A 226 21.77 10.32 -15.31
N ASP A 227 21.06 11.34 -15.77
CA ASP A 227 21.39 12.11 -16.96
C ASP A 227 22.35 13.28 -16.70
N GLY A 228 22.79 13.44 -15.44
CA GLY A 228 23.67 14.51 -14.98
C GLY A 228 22.95 15.81 -14.61
N SER A 229 21.64 15.88 -14.73
CA SER A 229 20.86 17.03 -14.28
C SER A 229 20.84 17.14 -12.76
N ARG A 230 20.69 18.37 -12.26
CA ARG A 230 20.61 18.68 -10.84
C ARG A 230 19.36 19.52 -10.57
N LEU A 231 18.54 19.07 -9.62
CA LEU A 231 17.29 19.73 -9.24
C LEU A 231 17.39 20.24 -7.80
N ASP A 232 16.88 21.43 -7.55
CA ASP A 232 16.75 21.97 -6.20
C ASP A 232 15.72 21.14 -5.40
N ALA A 233 16.02 20.81 -4.16
CA ALA A 233 15.22 19.91 -3.34
C ALA A 233 15.31 20.26 -1.84
N ASP A 234 14.46 21.16 -1.36
CA ASP A 234 14.29 21.39 0.08
C ASP A 234 13.53 20.23 0.74
N VAL A 235 12.78 19.46 -0.04
CA VAL A 235 12.10 18.23 0.35
C VAL A 235 12.35 17.15 -0.70
N VAL A 236 12.77 15.97 -0.30
CA VAL A 236 12.85 14.79 -1.16
C VAL A 236 11.89 13.73 -0.65
N LEU A 237 10.95 13.29 -1.49
CA LEU A 237 10.06 12.18 -1.17
C LEU A 237 10.42 10.94 -1.98
N LEU A 238 10.79 9.86 -1.30
CA LEU A 238 11.11 8.57 -1.90
C LEU A 238 9.87 7.68 -1.96
N SER A 239 9.32 7.45 -3.15
CA SER A 239 8.16 6.58 -3.40
C SER A 239 8.42 5.51 -4.46
N VAL A 240 9.63 4.92 -4.43
CA VAL A 240 10.15 3.96 -5.42
C VAL A 240 9.66 2.51 -5.22
N GLY A 241 8.56 2.35 -4.53
CA GLY A 241 7.89 1.07 -4.35
C GLY A 241 7.86 0.56 -2.92
N VAL A 242 7.25 -0.62 -2.74
CA VAL A 242 6.98 -1.25 -1.43
C VAL A 242 7.46 -2.70 -1.45
N ARG A 243 8.11 -3.12 -0.37
CA ARG A 243 8.48 -4.53 -0.12
C ARG A 243 7.65 -5.11 1.01
N PRO A 244 7.21 -6.37 0.91
CA PRO A 244 6.50 -7.04 1.98
C PRO A 244 7.39 -7.24 3.21
N THR A 245 6.82 -7.12 4.41
CA THR A 245 7.53 -7.34 5.68
C THR A 245 7.53 -8.83 6.00
N LEU A 246 8.57 -9.56 5.55
CA LEU A 246 8.63 -11.03 5.62
C LEU A 246 9.64 -11.59 6.61
N GLN A 247 10.51 -10.77 7.21
CA GLN A 247 11.64 -11.28 8.00
C GLN A 247 11.17 -12.21 9.13
N LEU A 248 10.17 -11.79 9.91
CA LEU A 248 9.60 -12.59 10.99
C LEU A 248 9.06 -13.95 10.53
N ALA A 249 8.38 -13.96 9.37
CA ALA A 249 7.84 -15.19 8.77
C ALA A 249 8.93 -16.12 8.26
N LYS A 250 9.98 -15.56 7.62
CA LYS A 250 11.16 -16.31 7.15
C LYS A 250 11.93 -16.95 8.30
N ASP A 251 12.16 -16.18 9.37
CA ASP A 251 12.87 -16.66 10.55
C ASP A 251 12.09 -17.78 11.27
N ALA A 252 10.76 -17.76 11.14
CA ALA A 252 9.89 -18.84 11.61
C ALA A 252 9.82 -20.05 10.66
N GLY A 253 10.52 -20.02 9.51
CA GLY A 253 10.53 -21.10 8.53
C GLY A 253 9.22 -21.24 7.75
N LEU A 254 8.47 -20.15 7.56
CA LEU A 254 7.27 -20.13 6.71
C LEU A 254 7.67 -19.92 5.24
N GLU A 255 6.90 -20.49 4.34
CA GLU A 255 7.22 -20.52 2.91
C GLU A 255 6.94 -19.16 2.24
N VAL A 256 7.91 -18.70 1.44
CA VAL A 256 7.82 -17.52 0.58
C VAL A 256 7.75 -17.99 -0.87
N GLY A 257 6.79 -17.46 -1.62
CA GLY A 257 6.58 -17.87 -3.00
C GLY A 257 7.39 -17.06 -4.02
N GLU A 258 7.24 -17.42 -5.29
CA GLU A 258 7.99 -16.84 -6.41
C GLU A 258 7.64 -15.36 -6.69
N ALA A 259 6.42 -14.95 -6.35
CA ALA A 259 6.03 -13.54 -6.45
C ALA A 259 6.62 -12.67 -5.32
N GLY A 260 7.40 -13.29 -4.41
CA GLY A 260 8.08 -12.62 -3.31
C GLY A 260 7.16 -12.26 -2.15
N GLY A 261 5.99 -12.89 -2.03
CA GLY A 261 5.09 -12.79 -0.91
C GLY A 261 5.09 -14.06 -0.04
N LEU A 262 4.50 -13.99 1.15
CA LEU A 262 4.27 -15.16 1.97
C LEU A 262 3.23 -16.08 1.29
N THR A 263 3.56 -17.35 1.14
CA THR A 263 2.67 -18.34 0.52
C THR A 263 1.51 -18.65 1.47
N VAL A 264 0.30 -18.55 0.95
CA VAL A 264 -0.93 -18.98 1.64
C VAL A 264 -1.78 -19.82 0.69
N ASP A 265 -2.57 -20.73 1.26
CA ASP A 265 -3.58 -21.45 0.50
C ASP A 265 -4.86 -20.60 0.27
N ALA A 266 -5.88 -21.20 -0.30
CA ALA A 266 -7.16 -20.53 -0.54
C ALA A 266 -7.91 -20.16 0.74
N SER A 267 -7.56 -20.74 1.87
CA SER A 267 -8.09 -20.37 3.19
C SER A 267 -7.28 -19.27 3.90
N LEU A 268 -6.23 -18.76 3.25
CA LEU A 268 -5.23 -17.83 3.80
C LEU A 268 -4.37 -18.44 4.91
N GLN A 269 -4.29 -19.78 4.99
CA GLN A 269 -3.41 -20.50 5.88
C GLN A 269 -2.01 -20.60 5.26
N THR A 270 -0.97 -20.44 6.07
CA THR A 270 0.43 -20.58 5.67
C THR A 270 0.84 -22.06 5.63
N SER A 271 2.14 -22.35 5.46
CA SER A 271 2.69 -23.70 5.63
C SER A 271 2.60 -24.25 7.07
N ASP A 272 2.16 -23.43 8.03
CA ASP A 272 1.84 -23.84 9.40
C ASP A 272 0.34 -23.79 9.63
N PRO A 273 -0.31 -24.89 10.09
CA PRO A 273 -1.76 -24.95 10.25
C PRO A 273 -2.33 -24.03 11.35
N ALA A 274 -1.51 -23.50 12.25
CA ALA A 274 -1.92 -22.53 13.26
C ALA A 274 -1.70 -21.08 12.83
N ILE A 275 -1.07 -20.83 11.65
CA ILE A 275 -0.67 -19.50 11.21
C ILE A 275 -1.36 -19.15 9.90
N TYR A 276 -2.06 -18.04 9.90
CA TYR A 276 -2.70 -17.41 8.75
C TYR A 276 -1.96 -16.12 8.38
N ALA A 277 -2.13 -15.66 7.15
CA ALA A 277 -1.57 -14.36 6.75
C ALA A 277 -2.51 -13.61 5.81
N ALA A 278 -2.42 -12.26 5.84
CA ALA A 278 -3.30 -11.39 5.05
C ALA A 278 -2.63 -10.03 4.76
N GLY A 279 -3.09 -9.37 3.72
CA GLY A 279 -2.65 -8.03 3.32
C GLY A 279 -1.45 -8.07 2.37
N ASP A 280 -0.69 -6.98 2.34
CA ASP A 280 0.36 -6.73 1.33
C ASP A 280 1.53 -7.71 1.39
N MET A 281 1.64 -8.46 2.48
CA MET A 281 2.71 -9.43 2.67
C MET A 281 2.45 -10.78 1.99
N VAL A 282 1.23 -11.09 1.56
CA VAL A 282 0.90 -12.39 0.96
C VAL A 282 0.89 -12.33 -0.56
N GLU A 283 1.16 -13.47 -1.19
CA GLU A 283 0.86 -13.65 -2.59
C GLU A 283 -0.43 -14.44 -2.78
N VAL A 284 -1.25 -13.98 -3.71
CA VAL A 284 -2.57 -14.53 -3.99
C VAL A 284 -2.77 -14.72 -5.48
N GLU A 285 -3.79 -15.48 -5.87
CA GLU A 285 -4.14 -15.65 -7.27
C GLU A 285 -4.66 -14.33 -7.87
N HIS A 286 -4.07 -13.95 -9.02
CA HIS A 286 -4.64 -12.94 -9.89
C HIS A 286 -5.71 -13.62 -10.76
N THR A 287 -6.98 -13.32 -10.52
CA THR A 287 -8.11 -14.08 -11.06
C THR A 287 -8.23 -14.07 -12.60
N VAL A 288 -7.62 -13.07 -13.25
CA VAL A 288 -7.59 -12.97 -14.72
C VAL A 288 -6.33 -13.66 -15.29
N ALA A 289 -5.16 -13.39 -14.68
CA ALA A 289 -3.88 -13.92 -15.16
C ALA A 289 -3.66 -15.39 -14.79
N GLY A 290 -4.40 -15.95 -13.83
CA GLY A 290 -4.24 -17.33 -13.37
C GLY A 290 -2.87 -17.64 -12.74
N ARG A 291 -2.20 -16.63 -12.21
CA ARG A 291 -0.89 -16.76 -11.56
C ARG A 291 -0.88 -16.06 -10.19
N ARG A 292 0.05 -16.48 -9.34
CA ARG A 292 0.23 -15.83 -8.04
C ARG A 292 0.96 -14.49 -8.19
N VAL A 293 0.46 -13.49 -7.48
CA VAL A 293 0.98 -12.12 -7.48
C VAL A 293 0.81 -11.50 -6.09
N ARG A 294 1.53 -10.43 -5.80
CA ARG A 294 1.26 -9.54 -4.68
C ARG A 294 0.35 -8.40 -5.14
N ILE A 295 -0.67 -8.11 -4.36
CA ILE A 295 -1.62 -7.02 -4.63
C ILE A 295 -1.72 -6.16 -3.37
N PRO A 296 -0.80 -5.20 -3.17
CA PRO A 296 -0.75 -4.36 -1.97
C PRO A 296 -1.81 -3.26 -2.05
N LEU A 297 -3.07 -3.64 -1.80
CA LEU A 297 -4.24 -2.77 -1.85
C LEU A 297 -5.15 -3.03 -0.63
N ALA A 298 -5.71 -1.97 -0.07
CA ALA A 298 -6.56 -2.02 1.12
C ALA A 298 -7.82 -2.89 0.95
N GLY A 299 -8.44 -2.89 -0.24
CA GLY A 299 -9.61 -3.71 -0.54
C GLY A 299 -9.36 -5.23 -0.38
N PRO A 300 -8.37 -5.80 -1.07
CA PRO A 300 -7.89 -7.15 -0.85
C PRO A 300 -7.49 -7.42 0.60
N ALA A 301 -6.68 -6.55 1.22
CA ALA A 301 -6.22 -6.72 2.60
C ALA A 301 -7.37 -6.86 3.60
N ASN A 302 -8.40 -6.01 3.51
CA ASN A 302 -9.59 -6.07 4.36
C ASN A 302 -10.40 -7.37 4.15
N ARG A 303 -10.56 -7.82 2.90
CA ARG A 303 -11.25 -9.07 2.60
C ARG A 303 -10.49 -10.28 3.13
N GLN A 304 -9.17 -10.29 2.93
CA GLN A 304 -8.27 -11.32 3.44
C GLN A 304 -8.28 -11.36 4.97
N GLY A 305 -8.18 -10.22 5.65
CA GLY A 305 -8.24 -10.16 7.12
C GLY A 305 -9.51 -10.77 7.69
N ARG A 306 -10.67 -10.45 7.09
CA ARG A 306 -11.96 -11.07 7.48
C ARG A 306 -11.95 -12.58 7.32
N LEU A 307 -11.43 -13.06 6.20
CA LEU A 307 -11.45 -14.47 5.84
C LEU A 307 -10.45 -15.26 6.65
N ALA A 308 -9.25 -14.73 6.87
CA ALA A 308 -8.24 -15.31 7.74
C ALA A 308 -8.78 -15.49 9.17
N ALA A 309 -9.45 -14.46 9.72
CA ALA A 309 -10.05 -14.54 11.04
C ALA A 309 -11.19 -15.59 11.11
N GLU A 310 -12.04 -15.67 10.10
CA GLU A 310 -13.12 -16.66 10.05
C GLU A 310 -12.55 -18.09 9.99
N ASN A 311 -11.53 -18.33 9.18
CA ASN A 311 -10.89 -19.62 9.02
C ASN A 311 -10.05 -20.00 10.25
N ALA A 312 -9.34 -19.05 10.84
CA ALA A 312 -8.64 -19.25 12.11
C ALA A 312 -9.57 -19.70 13.24
N LEU A 313 -10.84 -19.30 13.19
CA LEU A 313 -11.89 -19.71 14.13
C LEU A 313 -12.60 -21.04 13.74
N GLY A 314 -12.07 -21.77 12.76
CA GLY A 314 -12.62 -23.06 12.32
C GLY A 314 -13.62 -22.95 11.16
N GLY A 315 -13.69 -21.80 10.50
CA GLY A 315 -14.45 -21.63 9.26
C GLY A 315 -13.79 -22.32 8.07
N SER A 316 -14.49 -22.31 6.94
CA SER A 316 -14.03 -22.95 5.68
C SER A 316 -14.24 -22.04 4.47
N ARG A 317 -13.95 -20.76 4.61
CA ARG A 317 -14.09 -19.79 3.52
C ARG A 317 -12.90 -19.84 2.57
N THR A 318 -13.19 -19.62 1.30
CA THR A 318 -12.19 -19.58 0.22
C THR A 318 -11.99 -18.14 -0.27
N TYR A 319 -10.75 -17.68 -0.29
CA TYR A 319 -10.35 -16.45 -0.97
C TYR A 319 -10.15 -16.74 -2.46
N ARG A 320 -10.91 -16.03 -3.30
CA ARG A 320 -10.91 -16.27 -4.75
C ARG A 320 -9.83 -15.50 -5.52
N GLY A 321 -8.94 -14.82 -4.81
CA GLY A 321 -7.95 -13.95 -5.42
C GLY A 321 -8.46 -12.51 -5.64
N ALA A 322 -7.71 -11.75 -6.43
CA ALA A 322 -8.03 -10.36 -6.76
C ALA A 322 -7.56 -10.00 -8.18
N MET A 323 -8.03 -8.87 -8.71
CA MET A 323 -7.73 -8.38 -10.06
C MET A 323 -6.85 -7.13 -10.05
N GLY A 324 -6.39 -6.65 -8.91
CA GLY A 324 -5.59 -5.43 -8.82
C GLY A 324 -6.36 -4.14 -9.15
N THR A 325 -7.67 -4.11 -8.90
CA THR A 325 -8.49 -2.91 -9.16
C THR A 325 -8.01 -1.74 -8.33
N SER A 326 -7.66 -0.65 -8.99
CA SER A 326 -7.08 0.54 -8.39
C SER A 326 -7.59 1.81 -9.07
N VAL A 327 -7.52 2.93 -8.36
CA VAL A 327 -7.87 4.26 -8.86
C VAL A 327 -6.94 5.29 -8.22
N VAL A 328 -6.59 6.31 -8.97
CA VAL A 328 -5.85 7.48 -8.50
C VAL A 328 -6.53 8.75 -9.00
N LYS A 329 -6.59 9.76 -8.14
CA LYS A 329 -6.92 11.15 -8.52
C LYS A 329 -5.61 11.92 -8.59
N LEU A 330 -5.45 12.72 -9.64
CA LEU A 330 -4.31 13.62 -9.82
C LEU A 330 -4.85 14.94 -10.35
N PHE A 331 -4.85 15.97 -9.53
CA PHE A 331 -5.45 17.28 -9.81
C PHE A 331 -6.88 17.16 -10.33
N GLY A 332 -7.14 17.47 -11.60
CA GLY A 332 -8.44 17.36 -12.26
C GLY A 332 -8.69 16.00 -12.90
N ALA A 333 -7.69 15.15 -13.04
CA ALA A 333 -7.81 13.85 -13.68
C ALA A 333 -8.06 12.70 -12.69
N VAL A 334 -8.78 11.68 -13.15
CA VAL A 334 -8.95 10.41 -12.44
C VAL A 334 -8.59 9.28 -13.39
N ALA A 335 -7.69 8.40 -12.95
CA ALA A 335 -7.33 7.20 -13.69
C ALA A 335 -7.56 5.94 -12.85
N GLY A 336 -8.06 4.89 -13.46
CA GLY A 336 -8.28 3.60 -12.79
C GLY A 336 -8.03 2.44 -13.72
N SER A 337 -7.68 1.30 -13.14
CA SER A 337 -7.48 0.05 -13.87
C SER A 337 -8.00 -1.15 -13.10
N THR A 338 -8.30 -2.22 -13.83
CA THR A 338 -8.63 -3.53 -13.25
C THR A 338 -8.20 -4.62 -14.22
N GLY A 339 -7.81 -5.77 -13.69
CA GLY A 339 -7.32 -6.88 -14.52
C GLY A 339 -5.90 -6.64 -15.03
N MET A 340 -5.65 -7.01 -16.28
CA MET A 340 -4.33 -6.94 -16.92
C MET A 340 -4.26 -5.75 -17.88
N SER A 341 -3.09 -5.12 -17.98
CA SER A 341 -2.77 -4.25 -19.09
C SER A 341 -2.58 -5.07 -20.38
N LEU A 342 -2.68 -4.45 -21.55
CA LEU A 342 -2.43 -5.12 -22.83
C LEU A 342 -1.01 -5.66 -22.90
N THR A 343 -0.04 -4.83 -22.47
CA THR A 343 1.37 -5.23 -22.37
C THR A 343 1.53 -6.44 -21.44
N GLY A 344 0.98 -6.39 -20.22
CA GLY A 344 1.05 -7.49 -19.26
C GLY A 344 0.35 -8.77 -19.73
N ALA A 345 -0.74 -8.66 -20.48
CA ALA A 345 -1.42 -9.82 -21.08
C ALA A 345 -0.54 -10.48 -22.16
N ARG A 346 0.10 -9.70 -23.02
CA ARG A 346 1.03 -10.20 -24.06
C ARG A 346 2.30 -10.81 -23.46
N GLU A 347 2.87 -10.18 -22.45
CA GLU A 347 4.01 -10.74 -21.69
C GLU A 347 3.66 -12.07 -21.00
N ALA A 348 2.41 -12.24 -20.60
CA ALA A 348 1.90 -13.51 -20.07
C ALA A 348 1.61 -14.56 -21.16
N GLY A 349 1.88 -14.25 -22.43
CA GLY A 349 1.70 -15.16 -23.57
C GLY A 349 0.26 -15.25 -24.09
N LEU A 350 -0.62 -14.33 -23.71
CA LEU A 350 -2.00 -14.29 -24.20
C LEU A 350 -2.07 -13.56 -25.56
N ASP A 351 -2.85 -14.08 -26.49
CA ASP A 351 -3.16 -13.38 -27.74
C ASP A 351 -4.21 -12.30 -27.46
N ALA A 352 -3.73 -11.17 -26.92
CA ALA A 352 -4.55 -10.08 -26.46
C ALA A 352 -4.59 -8.90 -27.44
N ASP A 353 -5.75 -8.27 -27.52
CA ASP A 353 -5.96 -7.02 -28.23
C ASP A 353 -6.76 -6.04 -27.36
N ALA A 354 -6.88 -4.79 -27.81
CA ALA A 354 -7.59 -3.76 -27.08
C ALA A 354 -8.47 -2.91 -27.99
N VAL A 355 -9.57 -2.43 -27.41
CA VAL A 355 -10.45 -1.41 -28.03
C VAL A 355 -10.46 -0.19 -27.14
N VAL A 356 -10.24 0.98 -27.73
CA VAL A 356 -10.30 2.27 -27.05
C VAL A 356 -11.51 3.05 -27.49
N VAL A 357 -12.25 3.60 -26.55
CA VAL A 357 -13.38 4.48 -26.81
C VAL A 357 -13.26 5.77 -26.00
N HIS A 358 -13.64 6.88 -26.61
CA HIS A 358 -13.71 8.20 -25.99
C HIS A 358 -15.15 8.68 -26.01
N LYS A 359 -15.73 8.90 -24.86
CA LYS A 359 -17.13 9.29 -24.68
C LYS A 359 -17.27 10.34 -23.59
N THR A 360 -18.44 10.90 -23.44
CA THR A 360 -18.80 11.70 -22.27
C THR A 360 -19.29 10.77 -21.15
N SER A 361 -19.04 11.16 -19.89
CA SER A 361 -19.46 10.42 -18.69
C SER A 361 -20.97 10.18 -18.64
N HIS A 362 -21.73 11.10 -19.20
CA HIS A 362 -23.18 11.01 -19.42
C HIS A 362 -23.56 11.83 -20.66
N THR A 363 -24.85 11.95 -20.97
CA THR A 363 -25.35 12.68 -22.13
C THR A 363 -24.90 14.14 -22.11
N ALA A 364 -24.33 14.61 -23.23
CA ALA A 364 -23.68 15.92 -23.34
C ALA A 364 -24.60 17.13 -23.07
N TYR A 365 -25.92 16.97 -23.21
CA TYR A 365 -26.87 18.02 -22.90
C TYR A 365 -27.15 18.22 -21.40
N TYR A 366 -26.74 17.26 -20.56
CA TYR A 366 -26.87 17.38 -19.12
C TYR A 366 -25.58 18.02 -18.54
N PRO A 367 -25.71 19.03 -17.65
CA PRO A 367 -24.55 19.74 -17.11
C PRO A 367 -23.56 18.83 -16.37
N GLY A 368 -22.26 19.12 -16.47
CA GLY A 368 -21.20 18.39 -15.78
C GLY A 368 -20.72 17.15 -16.53
N ALA A 369 -21.00 17.04 -17.84
CA ALA A 369 -20.49 15.94 -18.65
C ALA A 369 -19.00 16.10 -18.93
N ASP A 370 -18.16 15.18 -18.42
CA ASP A 370 -16.72 15.12 -18.66
C ASP A 370 -16.37 14.05 -19.68
N LYS A 371 -15.18 14.18 -20.28
CA LYS A 371 -14.64 13.17 -21.20
C LYS A 371 -14.15 11.96 -20.41
N VAL A 372 -14.53 10.77 -20.85
CA VAL A 372 -14.06 9.49 -20.35
C VAL A 372 -13.40 8.73 -21.49
N SER A 373 -12.17 8.30 -21.27
CA SER A 373 -11.44 7.39 -22.14
C SER A 373 -11.42 6.02 -21.48
N LEU A 374 -11.84 4.99 -22.20
CA LEU A 374 -11.90 3.62 -21.73
C LEU A 374 -11.15 2.72 -22.70
N MET A 375 -10.25 1.88 -22.18
CA MET A 375 -9.65 0.78 -22.91
C MET A 375 -10.18 -0.53 -22.33
N VAL A 376 -10.62 -1.42 -23.21
CA VAL A 376 -11.01 -2.79 -22.86
C VAL A 376 -10.01 -3.74 -23.52
N ILE A 377 -9.34 -4.54 -22.70
CA ILE A 377 -8.38 -5.54 -23.15
C ILE A 377 -9.07 -6.90 -23.18
N PHE A 378 -8.92 -7.64 -24.25
CA PHE A 378 -9.57 -8.94 -24.43
C PHE A 378 -8.69 -9.93 -25.18
N GLU A 379 -8.94 -11.20 -24.99
CA GLU A 379 -8.34 -12.31 -25.74
C GLU A 379 -9.02 -12.43 -27.10
N ARG A 380 -8.25 -12.45 -28.19
CA ARG A 380 -8.79 -12.36 -29.56
C ARG A 380 -9.74 -13.48 -29.93
N GLU A 381 -9.37 -14.73 -29.62
CA GLU A 381 -10.13 -15.91 -30.03
C GLU A 381 -11.43 -16.06 -29.23
N SER A 382 -11.34 -15.95 -27.91
CA SER A 382 -12.47 -16.22 -27.00
C SER A 382 -13.36 -14.99 -26.76
N GLY A 383 -12.84 -13.78 -26.97
CA GLY A 383 -13.48 -12.53 -26.56
C GLY A 383 -13.51 -12.33 -25.03
N ARG A 384 -12.79 -13.14 -24.27
CA ARG A 384 -12.71 -13.02 -22.79
C ARG A 384 -12.07 -11.68 -22.42
N VAL A 385 -12.75 -10.88 -21.60
CA VAL A 385 -12.20 -9.62 -21.07
C VAL A 385 -11.09 -9.94 -20.09
N LEU A 386 -9.94 -9.28 -20.30
CA LEU A 386 -8.73 -9.44 -19.52
C LEU A 386 -8.46 -8.21 -18.62
N GLY A 387 -8.92 -7.05 -19.08
CA GLY A 387 -8.71 -5.82 -18.34
C GLY A 387 -9.47 -4.62 -18.89
#